data_aab2f6e83a451a3e474d127f474f07ed
#
_entry.id   aab2f6e83a451a3e474d127f474f07ed
#
_cell.length_a   1.000
_cell.length_b   1.000
_cell.length_c   1.000
_cell.angle_alpha   90.00
_cell.angle_beta   90.00
_cell.angle_gamma   90.00
#
_symmetry.space_group_name_H-M   'P 1'
#
loop_
_entity.id
_entity.type
_entity.pdbx_description
1 polymer ?
#
loop_
_entity_poly.entity_id
_entity_poly.type
_entity_poly.pdbx_seq_one_letter_code
_entity_poly.pdbx_strand_id
1 'polypeptide(L)'
;MSSLTFPLHNFLSLAEGQQQQLSSITGSSKNVTDLIKSNGKNSSVQLENKTVNYFEKASGYLVYPSSASSVETNITSKSNNTLPAVVVIHENKGLNENIKSMANLLAKEGYVILAVDLFNGEVTTDQKRASELTQAIRDNPAGAIANLKSAVTYLSSLPNVNPDKIASLGWCFGGQQSLQLALNSEEHPLSATVIYYGRLVTEPETLSKIHWPVLGIFGDQDKSIPVESVKKFEEALNANGITNEIYVYKGVGHAFANPSSDNYAPEETQDAWEKTISFLKKYLG
;
A
#
# COMPACT_ATOMS: atom_id res chain seq x y z
N MET A 1 73.29 21.48 -21.29
CA MET A 1 72.53 20.84 -20.20
C MET A 1 71.62 21.92 -19.64
N SER A 2 70.38 21.98 -20.09
CA SER A 2 69.38 22.98 -19.65
C SER A 2 68.25 22.20 -19.01
N SER A 3 68.02 22.40 -17.69
CA SER A 3 66.94 21.83 -16.90
C SER A 3 65.73 22.72 -17.04
N LEU A 4 64.67 22.18 -17.58
CA LEU A 4 63.32 22.76 -17.61
C LEU A 4 62.58 22.34 -16.35
N THR A 5 62.32 23.28 -15.43
CA THR A 5 61.39 23.16 -14.30
C THR A 5 60.01 23.60 -14.74
N PHE A 6 59.01 22.69 -14.64
CA PHE A 6 57.58 23.00 -14.78
C PHE A 6 56.99 23.35 -13.42
N PRO A 7 56.12 24.36 -13.31
CA PRO A 7 55.49 24.73 -12.04
C PRO A 7 54.26 23.83 -11.75
N LEU A 8 54.26 23.23 -10.54
CA LEU A 8 53.19 22.48 -9.88
C LEU A 8 52.14 23.42 -9.25
N HIS A 9 51.32 24.10 -10.04
CA HIS A 9 50.33 25.01 -9.43
C HIS A 9 48.93 25.02 -10.08
N ASN A 10 48.51 23.98 -10.79
CA ASN A 10 47.18 23.98 -11.41
C ASN A 10 46.36 22.67 -11.25
N PHE A 11 46.61 21.85 -10.22
CA PHE A 11 45.83 20.62 -10.00
C PHE A 11 44.87 20.67 -8.81
N LEU A 12 44.83 21.76 -8.02
CA LEU A 12 43.93 21.88 -6.85
C LEU A 12 42.59 22.60 -7.13
N SER A 13 42.46 23.27 -8.27
CA SER A 13 41.23 24.04 -8.59
C SER A 13 40.13 23.24 -9.31
N LEU A 14 40.43 22.07 -9.82
CA LEU A 14 39.44 21.21 -10.51
C LEU A 14 38.73 20.22 -9.60
N ALA A 15 39.24 19.96 -8.40
CA ALA A 15 38.62 19.06 -7.44
C ALA A 15 37.48 19.72 -6.62
N GLU A 16 37.57 21.01 -6.37
CA GLU A 16 36.54 21.75 -5.62
C GLU A 16 35.29 22.07 -6.45
N GLY A 17 35.45 22.22 -7.77
CA GLY A 17 34.29 22.45 -8.69
C GLY A 17 33.40 21.21 -8.92
N GLN A 18 33.96 20.00 -8.77
CA GLN A 18 33.21 18.77 -8.94
C GLN A 18 32.47 18.32 -7.66
N GLN A 19 32.92 18.73 -6.49
CA GLN A 19 32.22 18.44 -5.22
C GLN A 19 31.01 19.32 -4.99
N GLN A 20 30.93 20.52 -5.56
CA GLN A 20 29.74 21.36 -5.47
C GLN A 20 28.66 20.99 -6.49
N GLN A 21 28.97 20.27 -7.55
CA GLN A 21 27.95 19.77 -8.51
C GLN A 21 27.33 18.44 -8.11
N LEU A 22 27.94 17.67 -7.20
CA LEU A 22 27.34 16.41 -6.69
C LEU A 22 26.37 16.64 -5.51
N SER A 23 26.39 17.81 -4.87
CA SER A 23 25.46 18.13 -3.78
C SER A 23 24.09 18.68 -4.22
N SER A 24 23.88 18.92 -5.51
CA SER A 24 22.64 19.44 -6.06
C SER A 24 21.73 18.39 -6.75
N ILE A 25 22.13 17.11 -6.74
CA ILE A 25 21.35 16.00 -7.33
C ILE A 25 20.83 15.04 -6.24
N THR A 26 20.82 15.41 -4.98
CA THR A 26 19.94 14.78 -4.02
C THR A 26 18.56 15.41 -4.16
N GLY A 27 17.81 14.99 -5.16
CA GLY A 27 16.37 15.22 -5.21
C GLY A 27 15.79 14.72 -3.91
N SER A 28 15.36 15.64 -3.06
CA SER A 28 14.62 15.36 -1.83
C SER A 28 13.48 14.44 -2.19
N SER A 29 13.58 13.17 -1.83
CA SER A 29 12.47 12.22 -1.92
C SER A 29 11.35 12.84 -1.09
N LYS A 30 10.36 13.44 -1.75
CA LYS A 30 9.18 14.00 -1.08
C LYS A 30 8.51 12.87 -0.34
N ASN A 31 8.50 12.93 0.98
CA ASN A 31 7.88 11.94 1.82
C ASN A 31 6.36 12.01 1.59
N VAL A 32 5.72 10.88 1.31
CA VAL A 32 4.26 10.76 1.18
C VAL A 32 3.52 11.43 2.34
N THR A 33 4.07 11.37 3.54
CA THR A 33 3.50 12.00 4.74
C THR A 33 3.40 13.52 4.68
N ASP A 34 4.27 14.18 3.88
CA ASP A 34 4.25 15.63 3.72
C ASP A 34 3.26 16.09 2.64
N LEU A 35 2.82 15.15 1.81
CA LEU A 35 1.98 15.40 0.64
C LEU A 35 0.50 15.11 0.90
N ILE A 36 0.17 14.18 1.78
CA ILE A 36 -1.19 13.92 2.25
C ILE A 36 -1.43 14.76 3.50
N LYS A 37 -2.24 15.82 3.36
CA LYS A 37 -2.65 16.66 4.49
C LYS A 37 -3.50 15.81 5.43
N SER A 38 -2.95 15.40 6.58
CA SER A 38 -3.76 14.82 7.64
C SER A 38 -4.74 15.89 8.14
N ASN A 39 -6.02 15.55 8.22
CA ASN A 39 -7.00 16.42 8.89
C ASN A 39 -6.49 16.69 10.30
N GLY A 40 -6.12 17.90 10.63
CA GLY A 40 -5.27 18.38 11.74
C GLY A 40 -5.51 17.81 13.16
N LYS A 41 -6.39 16.80 13.32
CA LYS A 41 -6.62 16.07 14.57
C LYS A 41 -5.63 14.91 14.81
N ASN A 42 -4.94 14.40 13.78
CA ASN A 42 -4.17 13.14 13.88
C ASN A 42 -2.64 13.35 13.92
N SER A 43 -2.15 14.60 13.93
CA SER A 43 -0.70 14.88 13.96
C SER A 43 -0.02 14.49 15.29
N SER A 44 -0.78 14.28 16.37
CA SER A 44 -0.26 13.93 17.70
C SER A 44 -0.35 12.43 18.03
N VAL A 45 -0.91 11.59 17.17
CA VAL A 45 -1.03 10.16 17.43
C VAL A 45 0.35 9.52 17.37
N GLN A 46 0.79 8.99 18.52
CA GLN A 46 2.01 8.20 18.62
C GLN A 46 1.76 6.81 18.05
N LEU A 47 2.72 6.27 17.30
CA LEU A 47 2.63 4.96 16.67
C LEU A 47 3.68 4.02 17.26
N GLU A 48 3.29 2.77 17.42
CA GLU A 48 4.20 1.65 17.63
C GLU A 48 4.29 0.85 16.34
N ASN A 49 5.50 0.36 16.03
CA ASN A 49 5.72 -0.49 14.88
C ASN A 49 6.74 -1.59 15.19
N LYS A 50 6.59 -2.70 14.49
CA LYS A 50 7.53 -3.82 14.56
C LYS A 50 7.49 -4.65 13.27
N THR A 51 8.60 -5.30 12.96
CA THR A 51 8.63 -6.37 11.95
C THR A 51 8.12 -7.65 12.59
N VAL A 52 7.20 -8.34 11.92
CA VAL A 52 6.57 -9.57 12.40
C VAL A 52 6.63 -10.67 11.37
N ASN A 53 6.91 -11.89 11.78
CA ASN A 53 6.77 -13.07 10.95
C ASN A 53 5.31 -13.54 11.02
N TYR A 54 4.60 -13.53 9.92
CA TYR A 54 3.18 -13.89 9.84
C TYR A 54 2.91 -15.04 8.90
N PHE A 55 3.86 -15.38 8.01
CA PHE A 55 3.74 -16.47 7.04
C PHE A 55 5.12 -17.00 6.64
N GLU A 56 5.42 -18.29 6.90
CA GLU A 56 6.69 -18.94 6.54
C GLU A 56 7.93 -18.06 6.77
N LYS A 57 8.57 -17.59 5.67
CA LYS A 57 9.73 -16.67 5.70
C LYS A 57 9.35 -15.21 5.51
N ALA A 58 8.07 -14.91 5.23
CA ALA A 58 7.63 -13.54 4.98
C ALA A 58 7.51 -12.75 6.29
N SER A 59 8.12 -11.59 6.30
CA SER A 59 8.07 -10.64 7.41
C SER A 59 7.32 -9.39 6.99
N GLY A 60 6.25 -9.04 7.71
CA GLY A 60 5.46 -7.84 7.48
C GLY A 60 5.85 -6.69 8.40
N TYR A 61 5.45 -5.49 8.03
CA TYR A 61 5.53 -4.30 8.86
C TYR A 61 4.18 -4.09 9.57
N LEU A 62 4.16 -4.36 10.88
CA LEU A 62 3.00 -4.12 11.75
C LEU A 62 3.13 -2.75 12.37
N VAL A 63 2.07 -1.91 12.27
CA VAL A 63 2.02 -0.59 12.91
C VAL A 63 0.61 -0.30 13.41
N TYR A 64 0.52 0.36 14.58
CA TYR A 64 -0.73 0.69 15.25
C TYR A 64 -0.58 1.89 16.19
N PRO A 65 -1.68 2.57 16.59
CA PRO A 65 -1.63 3.63 17.60
C PRO A 65 -1.12 3.10 18.96
N SER A 66 -0.21 3.83 19.63
CA SER A 66 0.36 3.44 20.93
C SER A 66 -0.70 3.24 22.02
N SER A 67 -1.83 3.92 21.94
CA SER A 67 -2.98 3.73 22.82
C SER A 67 -3.56 2.30 22.78
N ALA A 68 -3.30 1.56 21.70
CA ALA A 68 -3.71 0.16 21.55
C ALA A 68 -2.75 -0.83 22.23
N SER A 69 -1.53 -0.39 22.57
CA SER A 69 -0.50 -1.23 23.22
C SER A 69 -0.86 -1.61 24.68
N SER A 70 -1.63 -0.78 25.36
CA SER A 70 -2.04 -1.04 26.75
C SER A 70 -2.97 -2.26 26.92
N VAL A 71 -3.47 -2.82 25.82
CA VAL A 71 -4.31 -4.03 25.81
C VAL A 71 -3.47 -5.30 26.04
N GLU A 72 -2.18 -5.29 25.73
CA GLU A 72 -1.30 -6.47 25.89
C GLU A 72 -1.01 -6.85 27.35
N THR A 73 -1.22 -5.97 28.33
CA THR A 73 -0.80 -6.18 29.71
C THR A 73 -1.88 -6.74 30.65
N ASN A 74 -3.15 -6.82 30.24
CA ASN A 74 -4.24 -7.33 31.06
C ASN A 74 -4.98 -8.51 30.41
N ILE A 75 -4.43 -9.70 30.55
CA ILE A 75 -4.97 -10.98 30.04
C ILE A 75 -6.34 -11.37 30.68
N THR A 76 -6.84 -10.64 31.66
CA THR A 76 -8.03 -11.03 32.44
C THR A 76 -9.33 -10.27 32.10
N SER A 77 -9.26 -9.25 31.26
CA SER A 77 -10.48 -8.59 30.75
C SER A 77 -10.36 -8.38 29.23
N LYS A 78 -11.27 -8.99 28.45
CA LYS A 78 -11.50 -8.59 27.06
C LYS A 78 -11.83 -7.09 27.09
N SER A 79 -10.84 -6.26 26.83
CA SER A 79 -11.05 -4.82 26.67
C SER A 79 -11.99 -4.61 25.50
N ASN A 80 -13.08 -3.86 25.70
CA ASN A 80 -14.01 -3.44 24.64
C ASN A 80 -13.34 -2.44 23.64
N ASN A 81 -12.04 -2.33 23.64
CA ASN A 81 -11.23 -1.35 22.88
C ASN A 81 -10.39 -2.00 21.78
N THR A 82 -10.90 -3.03 21.12
CA THR A 82 -10.26 -3.57 19.91
C THR A 82 -10.42 -2.61 18.73
N LEU A 83 -9.36 -2.48 17.93
CA LEU A 83 -9.34 -1.62 16.74
C LEU A 83 -9.64 -2.41 15.47
N PRO A 84 -10.20 -1.78 14.45
CA PRO A 84 -10.25 -2.36 13.12
C PRO A 84 -8.85 -2.48 12.52
N ALA A 85 -8.67 -3.40 11.57
CA ALA A 85 -7.37 -3.65 10.97
C ALA A 85 -7.41 -3.62 9.44
N VAL A 86 -6.25 -3.37 8.82
CA VAL A 86 -6.11 -3.38 7.37
C VAL A 86 -4.86 -4.15 6.95
N VAL A 87 -5.03 -5.11 6.06
CA VAL A 87 -3.94 -5.74 5.32
C VAL A 87 -3.56 -4.79 4.18
N VAL A 88 -2.37 -4.21 4.25
CA VAL A 88 -1.83 -3.30 3.23
C VAL A 88 -0.89 -4.05 2.31
N ILE A 89 -1.11 -3.97 1.00
CA ILE A 89 -0.41 -4.75 0.00
C ILE A 89 0.42 -3.83 -0.89
N HIS A 90 1.71 -4.10 -0.97
CA HIS A 90 2.70 -3.28 -1.68
C HIS A 90 2.52 -3.31 -3.21
N GLU A 91 3.07 -2.31 -3.88
CA GLU A 91 3.17 -2.24 -5.33
C GLU A 91 4.24 -3.23 -5.87
N ASN A 92 4.60 -3.10 -7.13
CA ASN A 92 5.54 -4.00 -7.82
C ASN A 92 7.02 -3.90 -7.35
N LYS A 93 7.33 -2.99 -6.44
CA LYS A 93 8.70 -2.77 -5.93
C LYS A 93 8.98 -3.41 -4.57
N GLY A 94 8.01 -4.17 -4.02
CA GLY A 94 8.14 -4.81 -2.71
C GLY A 94 7.74 -3.90 -1.54
N LEU A 95 7.90 -4.39 -0.31
CA LEU A 95 7.57 -3.68 0.94
C LEU A 95 8.60 -2.59 1.24
N ASN A 96 8.55 -1.50 0.50
CA ASN A 96 9.45 -0.36 0.58
C ASN A 96 8.97 0.73 1.55
N GLU A 97 9.78 1.78 1.75
CA GLU A 97 9.49 2.87 2.68
C GLU A 97 8.24 3.69 2.30
N ASN A 98 7.87 3.76 1.01
CA ASN A 98 6.62 4.40 0.60
C ASN A 98 5.41 3.66 1.17
N ILE A 99 5.39 2.33 1.06
CA ILE A 99 4.30 1.49 1.60
C ILE A 99 4.24 1.56 3.13
N LYS A 100 5.39 1.56 3.82
CA LYS A 100 5.44 1.74 5.28
C LYS A 100 4.93 3.13 5.69
N SER A 101 5.22 4.17 4.91
CA SER A 101 4.69 5.51 5.15
C SER A 101 3.16 5.57 5.01
N MET A 102 2.59 4.90 3.98
CA MET A 102 1.15 4.78 3.82
C MET A 102 0.51 3.97 4.97
N ALA A 103 1.16 2.90 5.43
CA ALA A 103 0.74 2.14 6.61
C ALA A 103 0.70 3.01 7.87
N ASN A 104 1.72 3.86 8.07
CA ASN A 104 1.76 4.81 9.19
C ASN A 104 0.62 5.84 9.12
N LEU A 105 0.27 6.33 7.92
CA LEU A 105 -0.86 7.24 7.75
C LEU A 105 -2.19 6.58 8.12
N LEU A 106 -2.42 5.34 7.68
CA LEU A 106 -3.60 4.56 8.06
C LEU A 106 -3.66 4.29 9.57
N ALA A 107 -2.51 3.96 10.18
CA ALA A 107 -2.46 3.73 11.64
C ALA A 107 -2.81 5.01 12.44
N LYS A 108 -2.44 6.19 11.96
CA LYS A 108 -2.86 7.47 12.56
C LYS A 108 -4.37 7.69 12.50
N GLU A 109 -5.07 7.07 11.55
CA GLU A 109 -6.53 7.10 11.45
C GLU A 109 -7.23 6.11 12.40
N GLY A 110 -6.45 5.35 13.19
CA GLY A 110 -6.97 4.46 14.23
C GLY A 110 -7.01 2.98 13.86
N TYR A 111 -6.32 2.56 12.80
CA TYR A 111 -6.28 1.17 12.36
C TYR A 111 -5.02 0.44 12.84
N VAL A 112 -5.13 -0.87 13.05
CA VAL A 112 -3.98 -1.78 13.13
C VAL A 112 -3.62 -2.21 11.72
N ILE A 113 -2.40 -1.95 11.28
CA ILE A 113 -1.98 -2.20 9.90
C ILE A 113 -0.92 -3.29 9.85
N LEU A 114 -1.12 -4.29 9.01
CA LEU A 114 -0.08 -5.21 8.59
C LEU A 114 0.23 -4.97 7.11
N ALA A 115 1.34 -4.31 6.84
CA ALA A 115 1.87 -4.22 5.49
C ALA A 115 2.64 -5.50 5.18
N VAL A 116 2.10 -6.28 4.24
CA VAL A 116 2.58 -7.62 3.89
C VAL A 116 3.77 -7.57 2.94
N ASP A 117 4.57 -8.63 2.96
CA ASP A 117 5.65 -8.85 2.01
C ASP A 117 5.35 -10.09 1.15
N LEU A 118 5.14 -9.87 -0.14
CA LEU A 118 4.90 -10.92 -1.13
C LEU A 118 6.16 -11.32 -1.90
N PHE A 119 7.29 -10.67 -1.63
CA PHE A 119 8.56 -10.87 -2.34
C PHE A 119 9.68 -11.42 -1.43
N ASN A 120 9.33 -11.94 -0.24
CA ASN A 120 10.27 -12.55 0.70
C ASN A 120 11.46 -11.65 1.07
N GLY A 121 11.20 -10.37 1.36
CA GLY A 121 12.18 -9.36 1.73
C GLY A 121 12.80 -8.63 0.55
N GLU A 122 12.49 -8.99 -0.67
CA GLU A 122 13.07 -8.32 -1.84
C GLU A 122 12.38 -6.99 -2.11
N VAL A 123 13.17 -5.92 -2.17
CA VAL A 123 12.78 -4.57 -2.60
C VAL A 123 13.65 -4.18 -3.78
N THR A 124 13.04 -3.71 -4.86
CA THR A 124 13.77 -3.34 -6.07
C THR A 124 13.32 -2.01 -6.65
N THR A 125 14.26 -1.28 -7.27
CA THR A 125 13.97 -0.11 -8.11
C THR A 125 14.14 -0.44 -9.60
N ASP A 126 14.66 -1.62 -9.92
CA ASP A 126 14.82 -2.10 -11.29
C ASP A 126 13.48 -2.58 -11.85
N GLN A 127 13.06 -1.97 -12.97
CA GLN A 127 11.76 -2.24 -13.59
C GLN A 127 11.65 -3.67 -14.15
N LYS A 128 12.74 -4.23 -14.67
CA LYS A 128 12.76 -5.60 -15.17
C LYS A 128 12.59 -6.58 -14.01
N ARG A 129 13.34 -6.38 -12.93
CA ARG A 129 13.22 -7.22 -11.72
C ARG A 129 11.83 -7.14 -11.09
N ALA A 130 11.26 -5.96 -10.99
CA ALA A 130 9.88 -5.76 -10.51
C ALA A 130 8.86 -6.52 -11.36
N SER A 131 9.05 -6.53 -12.70
CA SER A 131 8.20 -7.28 -13.62
C SER A 131 8.35 -8.80 -13.44
N GLU A 132 9.57 -9.30 -13.26
CA GLU A 132 9.85 -10.71 -12.99
C GLU A 132 9.16 -11.19 -11.69
N LEU A 133 9.31 -10.43 -10.60
CA LEU A 133 8.70 -10.75 -9.30
C LEU A 133 7.17 -10.80 -9.38
N THR A 134 6.55 -9.80 -9.98
CA THR A 134 5.09 -9.76 -10.13
C THR A 134 4.58 -10.84 -11.08
N GLN A 135 5.33 -11.17 -12.13
CA GLN A 135 4.95 -12.23 -13.06
C GLN A 135 5.04 -13.61 -12.41
N ALA A 136 6.08 -13.88 -11.63
CA ALA A 136 6.21 -15.14 -10.89
C ALA A 136 4.99 -15.42 -9.98
N ILE A 137 4.45 -14.36 -9.32
CA ILE A 137 3.23 -14.48 -8.51
C ILE A 137 1.99 -14.71 -9.39
N ARG A 138 1.88 -14.07 -10.54
CA ARG A 138 0.75 -14.29 -11.46
C ARG A 138 0.74 -15.70 -12.03
N ASP A 139 1.91 -16.26 -12.31
CA ASP A 139 2.06 -17.61 -12.85
C ASP A 139 1.77 -18.69 -11.79
N ASN A 140 2.02 -18.39 -10.51
CA ASN A 140 1.73 -19.27 -9.38
C ASN A 140 1.13 -18.49 -8.19
N PRO A 141 -0.17 -18.14 -8.24
CA PRO A 141 -0.80 -17.27 -7.24
C PRO A 141 -1.04 -17.93 -5.88
N ALA A 142 -1.00 -19.26 -5.80
CA ALA A 142 -1.38 -19.99 -4.59
C ALA A 142 -0.56 -19.57 -3.36
N GLY A 143 0.75 -19.38 -3.51
CA GLY A 143 1.64 -18.94 -2.43
C GLY A 143 1.30 -17.53 -1.94
N ALA A 144 1.02 -16.60 -2.86
CA ALA A 144 0.63 -15.24 -2.51
C ALA A 144 -0.75 -15.21 -1.82
N ILE A 145 -1.71 -16.00 -2.29
CA ILE A 145 -3.03 -16.13 -1.65
C ILE A 145 -2.88 -16.70 -0.23
N ALA A 146 -2.07 -17.74 -0.03
CA ALA A 146 -1.79 -18.30 1.28
C ALA A 146 -1.13 -17.28 2.22
N ASN A 147 -0.16 -16.50 1.73
CA ASN A 147 0.48 -15.41 2.45
C ASN A 147 -0.56 -14.37 2.91
N LEU A 148 -1.41 -13.90 2.01
CA LEU A 148 -2.45 -12.90 2.30
C LEU A 148 -3.50 -13.42 3.29
N LYS A 149 -3.97 -14.66 3.15
CA LYS A 149 -4.87 -15.32 4.13
C LYS A 149 -4.22 -15.44 5.50
N SER A 150 -2.92 -15.76 5.56
CA SER A 150 -2.17 -15.79 6.82
C SER A 150 -2.04 -14.42 7.46
N ALA A 151 -1.95 -13.34 6.68
CA ALA A 151 -1.95 -11.98 7.20
C ALA A 151 -3.28 -11.63 7.88
N VAL A 152 -4.43 -12.03 7.29
CA VAL A 152 -5.76 -11.87 7.92
C VAL A 152 -5.82 -12.67 9.23
N THR A 153 -5.41 -13.95 9.20
CA THR A 153 -5.37 -14.80 10.40
C THR A 153 -4.47 -14.22 11.49
N TYR A 154 -3.29 -13.71 11.11
CA TYR A 154 -2.37 -13.06 12.06
C TYR A 154 -3.02 -11.84 12.72
N LEU A 155 -3.62 -10.94 11.94
CA LEU A 155 -4.34 -9.78 12.49
C LEU A 155 -5.48 -10.20 13.40
N SER A 156 -6.29 -11.18 13.00
CA SER A 156 -7.42 -11.70 13.80
C SER A 156 -6.97 -12.30 15.14
N SER A 157 -5.72 -12.76 15.25
CA SER A 157 -5.17 -13.34 16.48
C SER A 157 -4.65 -12.29 17.48
N LEU A 158 -4.50 -11.03 17.06
CA LEU A 158 -3.98 -9.98 17.92
C LEU A 158 -5.04 -9.52 18.94
N PRO A 159 -4.69 -9.37 20.22
CA PRO A 159 -5.64 -9.02 21.28
C PRO A 159 -6.25 -7.61 21.14
N ASN A 160 -5.57 -6.72 20.42
CA ASN A 160 -6.00 -5.35 20.17
C ASN A 160 -6.73 -5.18 18.83
N VAL A 161 -7.01 -6.26 18.10
CA VAL A 161 -7.72 -6.25 16.81
C VAL A 161 -9.14 -6.81 16.98
N ASN A 162 -10.11 -6.14 16.34
CA ASN A 162 -11.43 -6.70 16.15
C ASN A 162 -11.41 -7.66 14.94
N PRO A 163 -11.54 -8.98 15.13
CA PRO A 163 -11.43 -9.95 14.03
C PRO A 163 -12.55 -9.82 12.99
N ASP A 164 -13.69 -9.22 13.35
CA ASP A 164 -14.84 -8.98 12.47
C ASP A 164 -14.68 -7.68 11.66
N LYS A 165 -13.58 -6.93 11.84
CA LYS A 165 -13.34 -5.63 11.22
C LYS A 165 -11.97 -5.56 10.55
N ILE A 166 -11.76 -6.41 9.55
CA ILE A 166 -10.52 -6.46 8.78
C ILE A 166 -10.80 -6.14 7.32
N ALA A 167 -10.06 -5.18 6.77
CA ALA A 167 -10.09 -4.83 5.36
C ALA A 167 -8.79 -5.19 4.64
N SER A 168 -8.83 -5.21 3.30
CA SER A 168 -7.65 -5.23 2.45
C SER A 168 -7.52 -3.93 1.65
N LEU A 169 -6.28 -3.48 1.42
CA LEU A 169 -5.97 -2.31 0.63
C LEU A 169 -4.66 -2.50 -0.12
N GLY A 170 -4.63 -2.15 -1.41
CA GLY A 170 -3.40 -2.23 -2.19
C GLY A 170 -3.39 -1.34 -3.42
N TRP A 171 -2.18 -1.03 -3.90
CA TRP A 171 -1.92 -0.17 -5.05
C TRP A 171 -1.27 -0.97 -6.17
N CYS A 172 -1.62 -0.72 -7.43
CA CYS A 172 -1.01 -1.36 -8.61
C CYS A 172 -1.09 -2.89 -8.54
N PHE A 173 0.04 -3.57 -8.47
CA PHE A 173 0.13 -5.01 -8.20
C PHE A 173 -0.60 -5.37 -6.88
N GLY A 174 -0.41 -4.59 -5.83
CA GLY A 174 -1.12 -4.78 -4.55
C GLY A 174 -2.62 -4.59 -4.67
N GLY A 175 -3.11 -3.70 -5.53
CA GLY A 175 -4.54 -3.56 -5.83
C GLY A 175 -5.12 -4.83 -6.48
N GLN A 176 -4.39 -5.43 -7.42
CA GLN A 176 -4.73 -6.76 -7.94
C GLN A 176 -4.75 -7.81 -6.83
N GLN A 177 -3.76 -7.82 -5.95
CA GLN A 177 -3.68 -8.79 -4.86
C GLN A 177 -4.75 -8.57 -3.78
N SER A 178 -5.19 -7.33 -3.54
CA SER A 178 -6.34 -7.02 -2.68
C SER A 178 -7.63 -7.65 -3.21
N LEU A 179 -7.86 -7.59 -4.53
CA LEU A 179 -8.96 -8.29 -5.18
C LEU A 179 -8.80 -9.81 -5.10
N GLN A 180 -7.58 -10.34 -5.30
CA GLN A 180 -7.33 -11.78 -5.17
C GLN A 180 -7.58 -12.27 -3.74
N LEU A 181 -7.18 -11.51 -2.73
CA LEU A 181 -7.51 -11.84 -1.33
C LEU A 181 -9.05 -11.87 -1.14
N ALA A 182 -9.77 -10.87 -1.64
CA ALA A 182 -11.23 -10.84 -1.55
C ALA A 182 -11.86 -12.09 -2.18
N LEU A 183 -11.43 -12.48 -3.37
CA LEU A 183 -11.95 -13.66 -4.08
C LEU A 183 -11.65 -15.01 -3.40
N ASN A 184 -10.78 -15.02 -2.39
CA ASN A 184 -10.34 -16.23 -1.67
C ASN A 184 -10.60 -16.15 -0.15
N SER A 185 -11.43 -15.23 0.31
CA SER A 185 -11.72 -14.98 1.73
C SER A 185 -13.11 -15.47 2.16
N GLU A 186 -13.72 -16.42 1.48
CA GLU A 186 -15.04 -16.97 1.83
C GLU A 186 -15.07 -17.56 3.26
N GLU A 187 -13.99 -18.21 3.70
CA GLU A 187 -13.85 -18.78 5.04
C GLU A 187 -13.62 -17.73 6.15
N HIS A 188 -12.99 -16.63 5.79
CA HIS A 188 -12.71 -15.49 6.67
C HIS A 188 -13.06 -14.20 5.94
N PRO A 189 -14.35 -13.83 5.89
CA PRO A 189 -14.84 -12.68 5.16
C PRO A 189 -14.16 -11.39 5.62
N LEU A 190 -13.81 -10.54 4.65
CA LEU A 190 -13.34 -9.19 4.93
C LEU A 190 -14.54 -8.28 5.23
N SER A 191 -14.28 -7.13 5.86
CA SER A 191 -15.31 -6.11 6.07
C SER A 191 -15.30 -5.06 4.96
N ALA A 192 -14.21 -4.95 4.20
CA ALA A 192 -14.08 -4.06 3.06
C ALA A 192 -12.86 -4.44 2.20
N THR A 193 -12.90 -4.07 0.92
CA THR A 193 -11.77 -4.24 -0.01
C THR A 193 -11.52 -2.93 -0.75
N VAL A 194 -10.26 -2.47 -0.78
CA VAL A 194 -9.86 -1.24 -1.47
C VAL A 194 -8.82 -1.57 -2.56
N ILE A 195 -9.08 -1.09 -3.76
CA ILE A 195 -8.30 -1.38 -4.97
C ILE A 195 -7.88 -0.07 -5.64
N TYR A 196 -6.61 0.27 -5.61
CA TYR A 196 -6.05 1.37 -6.39
C TYR A 196 -5.41 0.83 -7.66
N TYR A 197 -5.91 1.23 -8.82
CA TYR A 197 -5.40 0.93 -10.17
C TYR A 197 -4.80 -0.48 -10.32
N GLY A 198 -5.44 -1.48 -9.69
CA GLY A 198 -5.11 -2.88 -9.81
C GLY A 198 -5.78 -3.55 -11.00
N ARG A 199 -5.17 -4.64 -11.52
CA ARG A 199 -5.85 -5.47 -12.53
C ARG A 199 -7.13 -6.05 -11.96
N LEU A 200 -8.18 -6.02 -12.76
CA LEU A 200 -9.53 -6.39 -12.39
C LEU A 200 -9.92 -7.77 -12.94
N VAL A 201 -10.85 -8.41 -12.25
CA VAL A 201 -11.66 -9.54 -12.71
C VAL A 201 -13.04 -8.98 -13.04
N THR A 202 -13.61 -9.30 -14.17
CA THR A 202 -14.85 -8.71 -14.67
C THR A 202 -15.97 -9.73 -14.85
N GLU A 203 -15.70 -11.00 -14.57
CA GLU A 203 -16.66 -12.09 -14.66
C GLU A 203 -17.57 -12.09 -13.42
N PRO A 204 -18.91 -11.86 -13.59
CA PRO A 204 -19.84 -11.79 -12.45
C PRO A 204 -19.82 -13.04 -11.56
N GLU A 205 -19.73 -14.23 -12.16
CA GLU A 205 -19.66 -15.49 -11.43
C GLU A 205 -18.46 -15.55 -10.48
N THR A 206 -17.30 -15.06 -10.92
CA THR A 206 -16.09 -15.02 -10.09
C THR A 206 -16.25 -14.02 -8.94
N LEU A 207 -16.83 -12.85 -9.21
CA LEU A 207 -17.03 -11.78 -8.23
C LEU A 207 -18.13 -12.10 -7.21
N SER A 208 -19.03 -13.06 -7.50
CA SER A 208 -20.11 -13.47 -6.58
C SER A 208 -19.62 -13.98 -5.22
N LYS A 209 -18.33 -14.31 -5.10
CA LYS A 209 -17.66 -14.69 -3.84
C LYS A 209 -17.47 -13.53 -2.86
N ILE A 210 -17.58 -12.30 -3.32
CA ILE A 210 -17.41 -11.10 -2.50
C ILE A 210 -18.77 -10.70 -1.93
N HIS A 211 -18.88 -10.59 -0.60
CA HIS A 211 -20.11 -10.26 0.10
C HIS A 211 -20.01 -8.98 0.95
N TRP A 212 -18.96 -8.21 0.77
CA TRP A 212 -18.66 -6.96 1.50
C TRP A 212 -18.38 -5.83 0.52
N PRO A 213 -18.38 -4.57 1.02
CA PRO A 213 -18.17 -3.40 0.19
C PRO A 213 -16.80 -3.36 -0.49
N VAL A 214 -16.78 -2.82 -1.72
CA VAL A 214 -15.59 -2.65 -2.55
C VAL A 214 -15.41 -1.19 -2.93
N LEU A 215 -14.22 -0.63 -2.68
CA LEU A 215 -13.78 0.67 -3.19
C LEU A 215 -12.78 0.47 -4.33
N GLY A 216 -13.05 1.07 -5.47
CA GLY A 216 -12.14 1.07 -6.63
C GLY A 216 -11.72 2.49 -7.01
N ILE A 217 -10.41 2.71 -7.20
CA ILE A 217 -9.81 4.01 -7.53
C ILE A 217 -8.91 3.86 -8.74
N PHE A 218 -9.24 4.57 -9.82
CA PHE A 218 -8.62 4.43 -11.13
C PHE A 218 -8.40 5.77 -11.81
N GLY A 219 -7.57 5.80 -12.85
CA GLY A 219 -7.35 6.98 -13.70
C GLY A 219 -7.84 6.72 -15.13
N ASP A 220 -8.38 7.73 -15.81
CA ASP A 220 -8.90 7.58 -17.17
C ASP A 220 -7.80 7.51 -18.25
N GLN A 221 -6.56 7.89 -17.89
CA GLN A 221 -5.38 7.80 -18.76
C GLN A 221 -4.52 6.54 -18.46
N ASP A 222 -5.01 5.64 -17.62
CA ASP A 222 -4.31 4.39 -17.31
C ASP A 222 -4.44 3.40 -18.46
N LYS A 223 -3.34 3.22 -19.22
CA LYS A 223 -3.28 2.27 -20.33
C LYS A 223 -3.23 0.80 -19.88
N SER A 224 -2.87 0.55 -18.62
CA SER A 224 -2.79 -0.80 -18.05
C SER A 224 -4.15 -1.28 -17.53
N ILE A 225 -4.99 -0.33 -17.07
CA ILE A 225 -6.34 -0.58 -16.53
C ILE A 225 -7.32 0.33 -17.30
N PRO A 226 -7.72 -0.05 -18.52
CA PRO A 226 -8.61 0.76 -19.34
C PRO A 226 -9.96 1.02 -18.66
N VAL A 227 -10.54 2.21 -18.83
CA VAL A 227 -11.85 2.60 -18.26
C VAL A 227 -12.95 1.60 -18.61
N GLU A 228 -12.88 0.97 -19.78
CA GLU A 228 -13.82 -0.08 -20.18
C GLU A 228 -13.76 -1.30 -19.22
N SER A 229 -12.58 -1.69 -18.75
CA SER A 229 -12.45 -2.77 -17.77
C SER A 229 -12.97 -2.36 -16.40
N VAL A 230 -12.83 -1.07 -16.02
CA VAL A 230 -13.38 -0.53 -14.76
C VAL A 230 -14.91 -0.55 -14.80
N LYS A 231 -15.52 -0.14 -15.91
CA LYS A 231 -16.98 -0.19 -16.09
C LYS A 231 -17.51 -1.62 -16.02
N LYS A 232 -16.88 -2.56 -16.70
CA LYS A 232 -17.27 -3.99 -16.64
C LYS A 232 -17.17 -4.55 -15.21
N PHE A 233 -16.13 -4.15 -14.48
CA PHE A 233 -15.97 -4.53 -13.07
C PHE A 233 -17.12 -3.99 -12.21
N GLU A 234 -17.44 -2.71 -12.33
CA GLU A 234 -18.55 -2.07 -11.62
C GLU A 234 -19.90 -2.71 -11.98
N GLU A 235 -20.16 -2.96 -13.27
CA GLU A 235 -21.34 -3.66 -13.75
C GLU A 235 -21.48 -5.06 -13.15
N ALA A 236 -20.36 -5.80 -13.08
CA ALA A 236 -20.32 -7.13 -12.51
C ALA A 236 -20.51 -7.14 -10.98
N LEU A 237 -19.98 -6.15 -10.25
CA LEU A 237 -20.27 -5.96 -8.83
C LEU A 237 -21.75 -5.66 -8.61
N ASN A 238 -22.33 -4.75 -9.40
CA ASN A 238 -23.74 -4.37 -9.33
C ASN A 238 -24.66 -5.56 -9.64
N ALA A 239 -24.32 -6.38 -10.64
CA ALA A 239 -25.08 -7.58 -11.00
C ALA A 239 -25.15 -8.60 -9.85
N ASN A 240 -24.15 -8.63 -8.98
CA ASN A 240 -24.10 -9.48 -7.78
C ASN A 240 -24.68 -8.78 -6.51
N GLY A 241 -25.18 -7.55 -6.62
CA GLY A 241 -25.67 -6.77 -5.49
C GLY A 241 -24.58 -6.36 -4.50
N ILE A 242 -23.31 -6.36 -4.92
CA ILE A 242 -22.18 -5.99 -4.07
C ILE A 242 -22.13 -4.47 -3.95
N THR A 243 -22.19 -3.97 -2.71
CA THR A 243 -22.02 -2.54 -2.43
C THR A 243 -20.65 -2.09 -2.92
N ASN A 244 -20.61 -1.04 -3.75
CA ASN A 244 -19.32 -0.55 -4.28
C ASN A 244 -19.32 0.97 -4.45
N GLU A 245 -18.11 1.54 -4.44
CA GLU A 245 -17.82 2.93 -4.76
C GLU A 245 -16.66 2.91 -5.76
N ILE A 246 -16.92 3.27 -7.02
CA ILE A 246 -15.92 3.25 -8.09
C ILE A 246 -15.64 4.67 -8.56
N TYR A 247 -14.39 5.10 -8.45
CA TYR A 247 -13.95 6.44 -8.86
C TYR A 247 -12.95 6.35 -10.01
N VAL A 248 -13.21 7.08 -11.09
CA VAL A 248 -12.31 7.23 -12.23
C VAL A 248 -11.89 8.69 -12.33
N TYR A 249 -10.64 8.99 -11.98
CA TYR A 249 -10.09 10.33 -12.01
C TYR A 249 -9.70 10.73 -13.42
N LYS A 250 -10.10 11.95 -13.82
CA LYS A 250 -9.87 12.47 -15.15
C LYS A 250 -8.44 13.00 -15.29
N GLY A 251 -7.79 12.68 -16.41
CA GLY A 251 -6.48 13.20 -16.78
C GLY A 251 -5.29 12.55 -16.08
N VAL A 252 -5.51 11.52 -15.25
CA VAL A 252 -4.43 10.84 -14.52
C VAL A 252 -4.22 9.40 -15.02
N GLY A 253 -2.97 8.97 -14.97
CA GLY A 253 -2.52 7.65 -15.43
C GLY A 253 -2.31 6.65 -14.30
N HIS A 254 -1.67 5.52 -14.65
CA HIS A 254 -1.30 4.49 -13.70
C HIS A 254 -0.39 5.03 -12.60
N ALA A 255 -0.58 4.58 -11.36
CA ALA A 255 0.20 4.98 -10.18
C ALA A 255 0.15 6.49 -9.86
N PHE A 256 -0.95 7.18 -10.19
CA PHE A 256 -1.11 8.62 -9.90
C PHE A 256 -1.05 8.95 -8.40
N ALA A 257 -1.36 8.00 -7.52
CA ALA A 257 -1.29 8.17 -6.08
C ALA A 257 0.07 7.79 -5.46
N ASN A 258 1.09 7.50 -6.30
CA ASN A 258 2.44 7.21 -5.83
C ASN A 258 3.37 8.41 -6.06
N PRO A 259 3.88 9.10 -5.02
CA PRO A 259 4.75 10.26 -5.15
C PRO A 259 6.07 10.01 -5.89
N SER A 260 6.48 8.74 -6.03
CA SER A 260 7.67 8.34 -6.80
C SER A 260 7.36 8.03 -8.26
N SER A 261 6.11 8.20 -8.70
CA SER A 261 5.67 7.98 -10.09
C SER A 261 5.75 9.27 -10.89
N ASP A 262 6.11 9.16 -12.18
CA ASP A 262 6.03 10.27 -13.13
C ASP A 262 4.58 10.74 -13.38
N ASN A 263 3.59 9.89 -13.07
CA ASN A 263 2.17 10.19 -13.17
C ASN A 263 1.57 10.76 -11.88
N TYR A 264 2.41 11.09 -10.88
CA TYR A 264 1.90 11.57 -9.59
C TYR A 264 1.02 12.82 -9.72
N ALA A 265 -0.20 12.74 -9.21
CA ALA A 265 -1.21 13.78 -9.21
C ALA A 265 -1.63 14.10 -7.77
N PRO A 266 -1.06 15.14 -7.14
CA PRO A 266 -1.23 15.39 -5.71
C PRO A 266 -2.66 15.69 -5.28
N GLU A 267 -3.43 16.42 -6.09
CA GLU A 267 -4.82 16.77 -5.77
C GLU A 267 -5.73 15.54 -5.81
N GLU A 268 -5.63 14.75 -6.87
CA GLU A 268 -6.38 13.50 -7.02
C GLU A 268 -5.95 12.45 -6.00
N THR A 269 -4.68 12.45 -5.61
CA THR A 269 -4.16 11.57 -4.55
C THR A 269 -4.78 11.93 -3.20
N GLN A 270 -4.86 13.23 -2.87
CA GLN A 270 -5.48 13.70 -1.63
C GLN A 270 -6.97 13.33 -1.59
N ASP A 271 -7.71 13.59 -2.67
CA ASP A 271 -9.14 13.28 -2.75
C ASP A 271 -9.38 11.75 -2.69
N ALA A 272 -8.57 10.95 -3.38
CA ALA A 272 -8.63 9.49 -3.31
C ALA A 272 -8.35 8.96 -1.89
N TRP A 273 -7.41 9.58 -1.18
CA TRP A 273 -7.11 9.26 0.20
C TRP A 273 -8.29 9.56 1.13
N GLU A 274 -8.90 10.73 1.01
CA GLU A 274 -10.07 11.14 1.79
C GLU A 274 -11.26 10.19 1.56
N LYS A 275 -11.52 9.79 0.32
CA LYS A 275 -12.52 8.77 -0.03
C LYS A 275 -12.19 7.42 0.61
N THR A 276 -10.93 7.01 0.59
CA THR A 276 -10.49 5.76 1.22
C THR A 276 -10.74 5.79 2.73
N ILE A 277 -10.34 6.86 3.40
CA ILE A 277 -10.56 6.99 4.85
C ILE A 277 -12.06 7.03 5.18
N SER A 278 -12.86 7.76 4.40
CA SER A 278 -14.32 7.82 4.58
C SER A 278 -14.96 6.45 4.39
N PHE A 279 -14.53 5.70 3.38
CA PHE A 279 -15.01 4.34 3.10
C PHE A 279 -14.62 3.36 4.22
N LEU A 280 -13.36 3.37 4.65
CA LEU A 280 -12.92 2.50 5.75
C LEU A 280 -13.66 2.84 7.06
N LYS A 281 -13.86 4.11 7.40
CA LYS A 281 -14.64 4.53 8.58
C LYS A 281 -16.10 4.08 8.50
N LYS A 282 -16.70 4.14 7.32
CA LYS A 282 -18.10 3.72 7.12
C LYS A 282 -18.31 2.22 7.38
N TYR A 283 -17.37 1.37 7.02
CA TYR A 283 -17.54 -0.08 7.05
C TYR A 283 -16.76 -0.79 8.18
N LEU A 284 -15.70 -0.17 8.69
CA LEU A 284 -14.94 -0.71 9.82
C LEU A 284 -15.24 0.00 11.14
N GLY A 285 -15.68 1.25 11.10
CA GLY A 285 -16.00 2.05 12.30
C GLY A 285 -14.87 2.91 12.79
#